data_17519876d0246c64a406906df5248dc4
#
_entry.id   17519876d0246c64a406906df5248dc4
#
_cell.length_a   1.000
_cell.length_b   1.000
_cell.length_c   1.000
_cell.angle_alpha   90.00
_cell.angle_beta   90.00
_cell.angle_gamma   90.00
#
_symmetry.space_group_name_H-M   'P 1'
#
loop_
_entity.id
_entity.type
_entity.pdbx_description
1 polymer ?
#
loop_
_entity_poly.entity_id
_entity_poly.type
_entity_poly.pdbx_seq_one_letter_code
_entity_poly.pdbx_strand_id
1 'polypeptide(L)'
;MFRKLEAYEYDIRKCNISVLRTLNIIDDDTYKRLYDAPKMERQVFVGKMMRDKDGLSQEYRDFVKRCVLRFKSINNLDDKDIIEVVHDAVWVSSELLNTKLSKYIEFVCKRKSTCTWNIGKIVFYYDSLSGNFFQRGLGDTDSIWFEVIKKAMRMAEFSLQVEVYKYLHYFKKDYILKNLDDRYYIKLISNKDNMEIIDTLIKDIIR
;
A
#
# COMPACT_ATOMS: atom_id res chain seq x y z
N MET A 1 9.44 11.05 -6.01
CA MET A 1 9.35 11.00 -7.50
C MET A 1 7.96 10.56 -7.88
N PHE A 2 7.28 11.32 -8.73
CA PHE A 2 6.00 10.96 -9.35
C PHE A 2 6.23 10.04 -10.56
N ARG A 3 5.39 9.02 -10.71
CA ARG A 3 5.44 8.08 -11.86
C ARG A 3 4.04 7.77 -12.34
N LYS A 4 3.80 7.88 -13.64
CA LYS A 4 2.65 7.29 -14.30
C LYS A 4 2.98 5.81 -14.53
N LEU A 5 2.63 4.98 -13.57
CA LEU A 5 2.93 3.55 -13.57
C LEU A 5 1.75 2.82 -12.98
N GLU A 6 1.19 1.91 -13.76
CA GLU A 6 0.22 0.96 -13.21
C GLU A 6 0.89 0.12 -12.14
N ALA A 7 0.20 -0.05 -11.02
CA ALA A 7 0.67 -0.86 -9.92
C ALA A 7 -0.50 -1.70 -9.37
N TYR A 8 -0.22 -2.98 -9.15
CA TYR A 8 -1.18 -3.97 -8.68
C TYR A 8 -0.69 -4.55 -7.36
N GLU A 9 -1.49 -4.42 -6.30
CA GLU A 9 -1.20 -5.03 -5.00
C GLU A 9 -1.81 -6.42 -4.93
N TYR A 10 -0.97 -7.42 -4.87
CA TYR A 10 -1.35 -8.80 -4.59
C TYR A 10 -1.02 -9.15 -3.14
N ASP A 11 -1.97 -9.73 -2.42
CA ASP A 11 -1.84 -10.09 -1.01
C ASP A 11 -2.50 -11.45 -0.77
N ILE A 12 -1.96 -12.24 0.14
CA ILE A 12 -2.52 -13.57 0.44
C ILE A 12 -3.91 -13.41 1.04
N ARG A 13 -4.89 -14.03 0.41
CA ARG A 13 -6.29 -14.04 0.88
C ARG A 13 -6.36 -14.57 2.31
N LYS A 14 -6.82 -13.72 3.26
CA LYS A 14 -6.92 -14.08 4.69
C LYS A 14 -5.64 -14.72 5.23
N CYS A 15 -4.49 -14.14 4.90
CA CYS A 15 -3.13 -14.66 5.09
C CYS A 15 -2.94 -15.39 6.43
N ASN A 16 -3.35 -14.75 7.53
CA ASN A 16 -3.12 -15.26 8.88
C ASN A 16 -3.69 -16.68 9.10
N ILE A 17 -4.94 -16.94 8.73
CA ILE A 17 -5.55 -18.26 8.91
C ILE A 17 -5.17 -19.25 7.80
N SER A 18 -4.97 -18.76 6.56
CA SER A 18 -4.57 -19.58 5.42
C SER A 18 -3.19 -20.20 5.64
N VAL A 19 -2.26 -19.42 6.21
CA VAL A 19 -0.92 -19.91 6.61
C VAL A 19 -1.03 -20.93 7.74
N LEU A 20 -1.75 -20.62 8.82
CA LEU A 20 -1.92 -21.55 9.94
C LEU A 20 -2.55 -22.88 9.50
N ARG A 21 -3.51 -22.83 8.56
CA ARG A 21 -4.10 -24.07 8.01
C ARG A 21 -3.09 -24.86 7.16
N THR A 22 -2.30 -24.18 6.35
CA THR A 22 -1.29 -24.84 5.51
C THR A 22 -0.16 -25.46 6.34
N LEU A 23 0.17 -24.87 7.48
CA LEU A 23 1.13 -25.41 8.45
C LEU A 23 0.53 -26.50 9.35
N ASN A 24 -0.74 -26.89 9.16
CA ASN A 24 -1.48 -27.82 10.00
C ASN A 24 -1.55 -27.43 11.48
N ILE A 25 -1.48 -26.14 11.78
CA ILE A 25 -1.64 -25.61 13.14
C ILE A 25 -3.10 -25.54 13.55
N ILE A 26 -4.00 -25.33 12.59
CA ILE A 26 -5.45 -25.42 12.76
C ILE A 26 -6.02 -26.47 11.81
N ASP A 27 -7.12 -27.09 12.19
CA ASP A 27 -7.86 -28.05 11.35
C ASP A 27 -8.78 -27.35 10.33
N ASP A 28 -9.43 -28.17 9.48
CA ASP A 28 -10.33 -27.66 8.45
C ASP A 28 -11.60 -27.00 9.02
N ASP A 29 -12.09 -27.46 10.14
CA ASP A 29 -13.33 -26.92 10.75
C ASP A 29 -13.05 -25.55 11.40
N THR A 30 -11.95 -25.43 12.12
CA THR A 30 -11.46 -24.15 12.65
C THR A 30 -11.18 -23.16 11.52
N TYR A 31 -10.54 -23.62 10.43
CA TYR A 31 -10.30 -22.78 9.27
C TYR A 31 -11.58 -22.26 8.64
N LYS A 32 -12.58 -23.13 8.37
CA LYS A 32 -13.88 -22.74 7.81
C LYS A 32 -14.59 -21.72 8.70
N ARG A 33 -14.70 -22.01 10.00
CA ARG A 33 -15.31 -21.09 10.96
C ARG A 33 -14.65 -19.71 10.93
N LEU A 34 -13.32 -19.66 10.97
CA LEU A 34 -12.57 -18.40 10.95
C LEU A 34 -12.59 -17.73 9.58
N TYR A 35 -12.76 -18.50 8.49
CA TYR A 35 -12.82 -17.93 7.15
C TYR A 35 -13.97 -16.94 6.99
N ASP A 36 -15.12 -17.24 7.58
CA ASP A 36 -16.32 -16.39 7.53
C ASP A 36 -16.40 -15.38 8.69
N ALA A 37 -15.52 -15.53 9.69
CA ALA A 37 -15.49 -14.64 10.85
C ALA A 37 -14.99 -13.22 10.50
N PRO A 38 -15.38 -12.19 11.27
CA PRO A 38 -14.85 -10.84 11.14
C PRO A 38 -13.32 -10.77 11.27
N LYS A 39 -12.69 -9.80 10.60
CA LYS A 39 -11.22 -9.64 10.63
C LYS A 39 -10.67 -9.54 12.06
N MET A 40 -11.34 -8.82 12.94
CA MET A 40 -10.94 -8.64 14.35
C MET A 40 -10.88 -10.00 15.08
N GLU A 41 -11.89 -10.84 14.94
CA GLU A 41 -11.94 -12.17 15.56
C GLU A 41 -10.77 -13.05 15.09
N ARG A 42 -10.49 -13.05 13.77
CA ARG A 42 -9.33 -13.75 13.21
C ARG A 42 -8.02 -13.27 13.80
N GLN A 43 -7.85 -11.95 13.92
CA GLN A 43 -6.63 -11.35 14.45
C GLN A 43 -6.42 -11.71 15.93
N VAL A 44 -7.48 -11.65 16.73
CA VAL A 44 -7.42 -12.05 18.15
C VAL A 44 -7.07 -13.54 18.29
N PHE A 45 -7.73 -14.40 17.53
CA PHE A 45 -7.45 -15.86 17.54
C PHE A 45 -5.98 -16.13 17.19
N VAL A 46 -5.50 -15.57 16.07
CA VAL A 46 -4.12 -15.77 15.60
C VAL A 46 -3.10 -15.18 16.57
N GLY A 47 -3.37 -13.98 17.12
CA GLY A 47 -2.51 -13.35 18.11
C GLY A 47 -2.36 -14.19 19.39
N LYS A 48 -3.44 -14.87 19.83
CA LYS A 48 -3.41 -15.81 20.94
C LYS A 48 -2.53 -17.02 20.59
N MET A 49 -2.78 -17.65 19.45
CA MET A 49 -1.97 -18.80 18.99
C MET A 49 -0.49 -18.50 18.88
N MET A 50 -0.14 -17.32 18.34
CA MET A 50 1.27 -16.87 18.20
C MET A 50 1.98 -16.66 19.55
N ARG A 51 1.21 -16.31 20.60
CA ARG A 51 1.72 -16.12 21.96
C ARG A 51 1.85 -17.44 22.70
N ASP A 52 0.86 -18.33 22.53
CA ASP A 52 0.75 -19.58 23.29
C ASP A 52 1.67 -20.69 22.75
N LYS A 53 2.23 -20.54 21.54
CA LYS A 53 3.09 -21.55 20.90
C LYS A 53 4.44 -20.94 20.53
N ASP A 54 5.47 -21.37 21.24
CA ASP A 54 6.85 -20.93 20.98
C ASP A 54 7.31 -21.26 19.55
N GLY A 55 8.01 -20.31 18.94
CA GLY A 55 8.53 -20.44 17.59
C GLY A 55 7.51 -20.25 16.45
N LEU A 56 6.19 -20.30 16.72
CA LEU A 56 5.16 -20.20 15.69
C LEU A 56 5.24 -18.88 14.92
N SER A 57 5.53 -17.78 15.59
CA SER A 57 5.67 -16.47 14.92
C SER A 57 6.80 -16.47 13.89
N GLN A 58 7.91 -17.17 14.16
CA GLN A 58 9.02 -17.26 13.21
C GLN A 58 8.68 -18.20 12.06
N GLU A 59 8.11 -19.37 12.35
CA GLU A 59 7.66 -20.34 11.35
C GLU A 59 6.65 -19.72 10.37
N TYR A 60 5.71 -18.96 10.91
CA TYR A 60 4.72 -18.21 10.13
C TYR A 60 5.40 -17.21 9.18
N ARG A 61 6.30 -16.36 9.70
CA ARG A 61 7.01 -15.36 8.88
C ARG A 61 7.81 -16.02 7.76
N ASP A 62 8.50 -17.11 8.07
CA ASP A 62 9.33 -17.81 7.09
C ASP A 62 8.47 -18.52 6.05
N PHE A 63 7.30 -19.01 6.43
CA PHE A 63 6.34 -19.57 5.48
C PHE A 63 5.78 -18.50 4.53
N VAL A 64 5.39 -17.33 5.04
CA VAL A 64 4.93 -16.21 4.22
C VAL A 64 6.01 -15.78 3.23
N LYS A 65 7.27 -15.66 3.65
CA LYS A 65 8.40 -15.37 2.74
C LYS A 65 8.51 -16.40 1.62
N ARG A 66 8.39 -17.70 1.95
CA ARG A 66 8.40 -18.77 0.91
C ARG A 66 7.22 -18.65 -0.05
N CYS A 67 6.02 -18.29 0.45
CA CYS A 67 4.87 -18.03 -0.42
C CYS A 67 5.13 -16.89 -1.39
N VAL A 68 5.68 -15.77 -0.92
CA VAL A 68 6.04 -14.62 -1.75
C VAL A 68 7.07 -15.01 -2.81
N LEU A 69 8.13 -15.73 -2.44
CA LEU A 69 9.15 -16.20 -3.39
C LEU A 69 8.55 -17.13 -4.44
N ARG A 70 7.68 -18.06 -4.03
CA ARG A 70 6.99 -18.94 -4.98
C ARG A 70 6.04 -18.20 -5.89
N PHE A 71 5.30 -17.21 -5.38
CA PHE A 71 4.43 -16.36 -6.18
C PHE A 71 5.21 -15.58 -7.26
N LYS A 72 6.36 -15.03 -6.89
CA LYS A 72 7.29 -14.40 -7.84
C LYS A 72 7.74 -15.40 -8.92
N SER A 73 8.16 -16.58 -8.52
CA SER A 73 8.65 -17.63 -9.41
C SER A 73 7.60 -18.11 -10.42
N ILE A 74 6.36 -18.40 -9.99
CA ILE A 74 5.31 -18.90 -10.92
C ILE A 74 4.81 -17.85 -11.90
N ASN A 75 5.05 -16.56 -11.61
CA ASN A 75 4.73 -15.45 -12.49
C ASN A 75 5.97 -14.91 -13.25
N ASN A 76 7.13 -15.55 -13.11
CA ASN A 76 8.39 -15.15 -13.73
C ASN A 76 8.75 -13.68 -13.47
N LEU A 77 8.49 -13.18 -12.24
CA LEU A 77 8.75 -11.80 -11.86
C LEU A 77 10.23 -11.61 -11.54
N ASP A 78 10.88 -10.68 -12.21
CA ASP A 78 12.20 -10.18 -11.86
C ASP A 78 12.12 -8.81 -11.13
N ASP A 79 13.25 -8.28 -10.71
CA ASP A 79 13.28 -7.07 -9.87
C ASP A 79 12.69 -5.83 -10.57
N LYS A 80 12.69 -5.79 -11.91
CA LYS A 80 12.10 -4.68 -12.67
C LYS A 80 10.56 -4.69 -12.66
N ASP A 81 9.95 -5.89 -12.50
CA ASP A 81 8.51 -6.08 -12.47
C ASP A 81 7.93 -5.80 -11.08
N ILE A 82 8.79 -5.82 -10.06
CA ILE A 82 8.41 -5.66 -8.66
C ILE A 82 8.63 -4.22 -8.24
N ILE A 83 7.55 -3.57 -7.85
CA ILE A 83 7.60 -2.21 -7.31
C ILE A 83 8.01 -2.26 -5.84
N GLU A 84 7.40 -3.16 -5.07
CA GLU A 84 7.65 -3.32 -3.64
C GLU A 84 7.15 -4.67 -3.11
N VAL A 85 7.77 -5.15 -2.01
CA VAL A 85 7.28 -6.28 -1.24
C VAL A 85 7.19 -5.89 0.23
N VAL A 86 6.01 -6.06 0.84
CA VAL A 86 5.80 -5.78 2.26
C VAL A 86 5.00 -6.89 2.91
N HIS A 87 5.68 -7.65 3.77
CA HIS A 87 5.13 -8.85 4.41
C HIS A 87 4.60 -9.86 3.38
N ASP A 88 3.27 -10.02 3.30
CA ASP A 88 2.56 -10.89 2.36
C ASP A 88 2.06 -10.16 1.11
N ALA A 89 2.26 -8.85 1.02
CA ALA A 89 1.85 -8.04 -0.11
C ALA A 89 3.00 -7.87 -1.12
N VAL A 90 2.68 -8.07 -2.41
CA VAL A 90 3.59 -7.87 -3.55
C VAL A 90 2.97 -6.85 -4.49
N TRP A 91 3.69 -5.75 -4.71
CA TRP A 91 3.33 -4.73 -5.68
C TRP A 91 4.08 -4.95 -6.98
N VAL A 92 3.35 -5.07 -8.08
CA VAL A 92 3.90 -5.34 -9.41
C VAL A 92 3.38 -4.35 -10.44
N SER A 93 4.12 -4.20 -11.54
CA SER A 93 3.82 -3.26 -12.63
C SER A 93 2.80 -3.78 -13.65
N SER A 94 2.33 -5.03 -13.51
CA SER A 94 1.39 -5.64 -14.44
C SER A 94 0.41 -6.55 -13.71
N GLU A 95 -0.75 -6.77 -14.34
CA GLU A 95 -1.72 -7.74 -13.83
C GLU A 95 -1.21 -9.18 -13.99
N LEU A 96 -1.41 -10.00 -12.95
CA LEU A 96 -0.92 -11.37 -12.91
C LEU A 96 -2.07 -12.38 -12.99
N LEU A 97 -1.84 -13.46 -13.72
CA LEU A 97 -2.83 -14.53 -13.93
C LEU A 97 -2.64 -15.70 -12.94
N ASN A 98 -1.40 -16.00 -12.56
CA ASN A 98 -1.08 -17.13 -11.70
C ASN A 98 -1.12 -16.71 -10.23
N THR A 99 -2.29 -16.78 -9.61
CA THR A 99 -2.49 -16.30 -8.23
C THR A 99 -2.57 -17.40 -7.19
N LYS A 100 -2.83 -18.65 -7.59
CA LYS A 100 -3.06 -19.76 -6.67
C LYS A 100 -1.81 -20.61 -6.48
N LEU A 101 -1.30 -20.68 -5.25
CA LEU A 101 -0.13 -21.51 -4.90
C LEU A 101 -0.53 -22.90 -4.36
N SER A 102 -1.65 -22.99 -3.65
CA SER A 102 -2.14 -24.24 -3.06
C SER A 102 -3.64 -24.17 -2.77
N LYS A 103 -4.19 -25.22 -2.12
CA LYS A 103 -5.60 -25.25 -1.70
C LYS A 103 -5.98 -24.04 -0.82
N TYR A 104 -5.08 -23.58 0.05
CA TYR A 104 -5.35 -22.52 1.03
C TYR A 104 -4.59 -21.23 0.78
N ILE A 105 -3.58 -21.24 -0.09
CA ILE A 105 -2.76 -20.04 -0.39
C ILE A 105 -3.10 -19.54 -1.79
N GLU A 106 -3.75 -18.38 -1.81
CA GLU A 106 -4.12 -17.66 -3.03
C GLU A 106 -3.80 -16.17 -2.84
N PHE A 107 -3.07 -15.60 -3.79
CA PHE A 107 -2.88 -14.16 -3.87
C PHE A 107 -4.07 -13.53 -4.57
N VAL A 108 -4.56 -12.42 -4.05
CA VAL A 108 -5.67 -11.67 -4.67
C VAL A 108 -5.24 -10.24 -4.93
N CYS A 109 -5.59 -9.71 -6.08
CA CYS A 109 -5.39 -8.30 -6.35
C CYS A 109 -6.32 -7.49 -5.44
N LYS A 110 -5.75 -6.76 -4.49
CA LYS A 110 -6.51 -5.93 -3.53
C LYS A 110 -6.71 -4.53 -4.02
N ARG A 111 -5.71 -3.99 -4.71
CA ARG A 111 -5.70 -2.60 -5.15
C ARG A 111 -5.01 -2.50 -6.49
N LYS A 112 -5.47 -1.52 -7.26
CA LYS A 112 -4.83 -1.06 -8.48
C LYS A 112 -4.55 0.43 -8.33
N SER A 113 -3.49 0.92 -8.95
CA SER A 113 -3.25 2.35 -9.12
C SER A 113 -2.74 2.62 -10.52
N THR A 114 -3.02 3.82 -11.04
CA THR A 114 -2.58 4.28 -12.36
C THR A 114 -1.36 5.18 -12.26
N CYS A 115 -1.13 5.74 -11.07
CA CYS A 115 0.09 6.50 -10.78
C CYS A 115 0.52 6.38 -9.33
N THR A 116 1.82 6.59 -9.10
CA THR A 116 2.45 6.58 -7.79
C THR A 116 3.30 7.83 -7.58
N TRP A 117 3.40 8.27 -6.34
CA TRP A 117 4.32 9.33 -5.95
C TRP A 117 5.03 9.00 -4.63
N ASN A 118 6.37 9.04 -4.67
CA ASN A 118 7.22 8.63 -3.55
C ASN A 118 7.90 9.85 -2.92
N ILE A 119 7.77 10.01 -1.60
CA ILE A 119 8.52 10.95 -0.79
C ILE A 119 9.27 10.18 0.29
N GLY A 120 10.55 9.96 0.10
CA GLY A 120 11.33 9.12 1.02
C GLY A 120 10.74 7.70 1.08
N LYS A 121 10.32 7.27 2.27
CA LYS A 121 9.70 5.96 2.51
C LYS A 121 8.17 5.95 2.34
N ILE A 122 7.58 7.10 2.05
CA ILE A 122 6.13 7.22 1.89
C ILE A 122 5.80 7.13 0.42
N VAL A 123 4.81 6.29 0.11
CA VAL A 123 4.31 6.10 -1.25
C VAL A 123 2.83 6.43 -1.27
N PHE A 124 2.45 7.33 -2.17
CA PHE A 124 1.07 7.65 -2.47
C PHE A 124 0.67 6.95 -3.77
N TYR A 125 -0.52 6.38 -3.78
CA TYR A 125 -1.10 5.64 -4.89
C TYR A 125 -2.44 6.28 -5.27
N TYR A 126 -2.65 6.48 -6.55
CA TYR A 126 -3.91 6.98 -7.10
C TYR A 126 -4.35 6.14 -8.29
N ASP A 127 -5.61 5.72 -8.28
CA ASP A 127 -6.26 5.05 -9.41
C ASP A 127 -7.26 6.00 -10.06
N SER A 128 -6.97 6.45 -11.28
CA SER A 128 -7.83 7.40 -12.01
C SER A 128 -9.16 6.80 -12.43
N LEU A 129 -9.24 5.48 -12.57
CA LEU A 129 -10.46 4.80 -13.01
C LEU A 129 -11.50 4.72 -11.88
N SER A 130 -11.05 4.39 -10.67
CA SER A 130 -11.93 4.28 -9.50
C SER A 130 -11.95 5.55 -8.64
N GLY A 131 -10.98 6.47 -8.82
CA GLY A 131 -10.77 7.63 -7.95
C GLY A 131 -10.18 7.26 -6.58
N ASN A 132 -9.79 6.01 -6.37
CA ASN A 132 -9.20 5.56 -5.12
C ASN A 132 -7.83 6.18 -4.89
N PHE A 133 -7.61 6.63 -3.65
CA PHE A 133 -6.35 7.16 -3.18
C PHE A 133 -5.99 6.50 -1.86
N PHE A 134 -4.73 6.10 -1.72
CA PHE A 134 -4.21 5.56 -0.47
C PHE A 134 -2.71 5.81 -0.36
N GLN A 135 -2.21 5.66 0.85
CA GLN A 135 -0.80 5.89 1.16
C GLN A 135 -0.22 4.73 1.97
N ARG A 136 1.12 4.65 1.95
CA ARG A 136 1.91 3.74 2.79
C ARG A 136 3.07 4.50 3.40
N GLY A 137 3.39 4.16 4.63
CA GLY A 137 4.54 4.73 5.34
C GLY A 137 4.20 5.82 6.35
N LEU A 138 2.95 6.30 6.41
CA LEU A 138 2.48 7.28 7.43
C LEU A 138 1.60 6.67 8.53
N GLY A 139 1.32 5.36 8.50
CA GLY A 139 0.31 4.76 9.37
C GLY A 139 -1.13 5.15 8.95
N ASP A 140 -2.11 4.94 9.84
CA ASP A 140 -3.53 5.20 9.60
C ASP A 140 -3.92 6.65 9.96
N THR A 141 -3.15 7.63 9.52
CA THR A 141 -3.46 9.04 9.78
C THR A 141 -4.24 9.65 8.63
N ASP A 142 -5.46 10.08 8.88
CA ASP A 142 -6.17 11.02 8.03
C ASP A 142 -5.49 12.38 8.09
N SER A 143 -4.94 12.82 6.98
CA SER A 143 -4.31 14.12 6.87
C SER A 143 -5.00 14.94 5.80
N ILE A 144 -5.30 16.22 6.12
CA ILE A 144 -5.85 17.18 5.16
C ILE A 144 -4.92 17.34 3.93
N TRP A 145 -3.62 17.07 4.09
CA TRP A 145 -2.64 17.05 3.02
C TRP A 145 -2.92 15.99 1.95
N PHE A 146 -3.62 14.90 2.30
CA PHE A 146 -3.95 13.86 1.33
C PHE A 146 -4.86 14.37 0.23
N GLU A 147 -5.75 15.33 0.52
CA GLU A 147 -6.58 15.96 -0.50
C GLU A 147 -5.75 16.80 -1.48
N VAL A 148 -4.73 17.50 -0.99
CA VAL A 148 -3.80 18.27 -1.84
C VAL A 148 -3.01 17.33 -2.75
N ILE A 149 -2.44 16.27 -2.19
CA ILE A 149 -1.63 15.29 -2.91
C ILE A 149 -2.50 14.55 -3.94
N LYS A 150 -3.66 14.05 -3.53
CA LYS A 150 -4.63 13.38 -4.40
C LYS A 150 -5.02 14.25 -5.59
N LYS A 151 -5.36 15.52 -5.34
CA LYS A 151 -5.72 16.46 -6.38
C LYS A 151 -4.57 16.73 -7.33
N ALA A 152 -3.36 16.93 -6.81
CA ALA A 152 -2.16 17.14 -7.62
C ALA A 152 -1.85 15.91 -8.50
N MET A 153 -1.91 14.70 -7.94
CA MET A 153 -1.70 13.45 -8.67
C MET A 153 -2.75 13.25 -9.77
N ARG A 154 -4.03 13.48 -9.47
CA ARG A 154 -5.10 13.43 -10.46
C ARG A 154 -4.87 14.37 -11.63
N MET A 155 -4.52 15.62 -11.35
CA MET A 155 -4.24 16.62 -12.39
C MET A 155 -3.03 16.21 -13.23
N ALA A 156 -1.95 15.73 -12.61
CA ALA A 156 -0.74 15.28 -13.29
C ALA A 156 -0.97 14.03 -14.15
N GLU A 157 -1.85 13.13 -13.75
CA GLU A 157 -2.21 11.94 -14.52
C GLU A 157 -2.83 12.31 -15.88
N PHE A 158 -3.70 13.31 -15.90
CA PHE A 158 -4.31 13.81 -17.13
C PHE A 158 -3.42 14.79 -17.91
N SER A 159 -2.13 14.89 -17.56
CA SER A 159 -1.15 15.76 -18.23
C SER A 159 -1.49 17.25 -18.20
N LEU A 160 -2.22 17.70 -17.19
CA LEU A 160 -2.59 19.11 -16.96
C LEU A 160 -1.46 19.87 -16.22
N GLN A 161 -0.22 19.79 -16.72
CA GLN A 161 0.97 20.33 -16.05
C GLN A 161 0.83 21.80 -15.64
N VAL A 162 0.30 22.64 -16.51
CA VAL A 162 0.09 24.08 -16.23
C VAL A 162 -0.90 24.28 -15.08
N GLU A 163 -1.98 23.51 -15.06
CA GLU A 163 -2.97 23.59 -13.99
C GLU A 163 -2.43 23.05 -12.67
N VAL A 164 -1.65 21.97 -12.70
CA VAL A 164 -0.95 21.46 -11.51
C VAL A 164 -0.03 22.52 -10.93
N TYR A 165 0.76 23.18 -11.80
CA TYR A 165 1.67 24.25 -11.39
C TYR A 165 0.89 25.40 -10.72
N LYS A 166 -0.15 25.91 -11.37
CA LYS A 166 -0.99 26.98 -10.81
C LYS A 166 -1.57 26.57 -9.45
N TYR A 167 -2.16 25.38 -9.38
CA TYR A 167 -2.74 24.86 -8.14
C TYR A 167 -1.73 24.81 -6.99
N LEU A 168 -0.57 24.20 -7.21
CA LEU A 168 0.46 24.07 -6.19
C LEU A 168 1.13 25.42 -5.86
N HIS A 169 1.28 26.32 -6.84
CA HIS A 169 1.84 27.66 -6.62
C HIS A 169 0.92 28.51 -5.75
N TYR A 170 -0.39 28.51 -6.01
CA TYR A 170 -1.35 29.22 -5.17
C TYR A 170 -1.44 28.60 -3.78
N PHE A 171 -1.46 27.28 -3.68
CA PHE A 171 -1.43 26.60 -2.39
C PHE A 171 -0.17 26.98 -1.58
N LYS A 172 1.00 27.00 -2.22
CA LYS A 172 2.26 27.42 -1.58
C LYS A 172 2.17 28.86 -1.09
N LYS A 173 1.64 29.78 -1.89
CA LYS A 173 1.43 31.17 -1.51
C LYS A 173 0.55 31.30 -0.28
N ASP A 174 -0.60 30.63 -0.28
CA ASP A 174 -1.53 30.66 0.85
C ASP A 174 -0.95 30.02 2.09
N TYR A 175 -0.16 28.96 1.95
CA TYR A 175 0.57 28.33 3.05
C TYR A 175 1.57 29.33 3.68
N ILE A 176 2.37 30.04 2.88
CA ILE A 176 3.34 31.03 3.38
C ILE A 176 2.62 32.18 4.09
N LEU A 177 1.51 32.66 3.55
CA LEU A 177 0.71 33.73 4.11
C LEU A 177 -0.16 33.32 5.30
N LYS A 178 -0.14 32.02 5.68
CA LYS A 178 -0.99 31.41 6.72
C LYS A 178 -2.49 31.62 6.49
N ASN A 179 -2.92 31.58 5.24
CA ASN A 179 -4.32 31.69 4.83
C ASN A 179 -5.05 30.35 4.79
N LEU A 180 -4.36 29.24 5.10
CA LEU A 180 -4.93 27.92 5.12
C LEU A 180 -5.43 27.54 6.53
N ASP A 181 -6.23 26.49 6.62
CA ASP A 181 -6.65 25.88 7.88
C ASP A 181 -5.43 25.45 8.71
N ASP A 182 -5.48 25.62 10.02
CA ASP A 182 -4.37 25.32 10.96
C ASP A 182 -3.84 23.89 10.83
N ARG A 183 -4.68 22.95 10.42
CA ARG A 183 -4.29 21.54 10.20
C ARG A 183 -3.25 21.36 9.11
N TYR A 184 -3.12 22.29 8.15
CA TYR A 184 -2.07 22.26 7.15
C TYR A 184 -0.68 22.59 7.70
N TYR A 185 -0.61 23.25 8.87
CA TYR A 185 0.65 23.60 9.53
C TYR A 185 1.15 22.51 10.48
N ILE A 186 0.37 21.47 10.69
CA ILE A 186 0.83 20.25 11.35
C ILE A 186 1.77 19.51 10.40
N LYS A 187 2.94 19.12 10.92
CA LYS A 187 3.96 18.46 10.11
C LYS A 187 3.47 17.12 9.55
N LEU A 188 3.49 16.98 8.22
CA LEU A 188 3.04 15.76 7.55
C LEU A 188 4.04 14.61 7.70
N ILE A 189 5.33 14.89 7.56
CA ILE A 189 6.41 13.89 7.63
C ILE A 189 7.42 14.34 8.67
N SER A 190 7.80 13.48 9.61
CA SER A 190 8.63 13.82 10.76
C SER A 190 10.02 14.36 10.41
N ASN A 191 10.59 13.96 9.27
CA ASN A 191 11.93 14.31 8.81
C ASN A 191 11.95 15.37 7.69
N LYS A 192 10.80 15.90 7.27
CA LYS A 192 10.66 16.95 6.25
C LYS A 192 9.72 18.03 6.76
N ASP A 193 9.98 19.28 6.43
CA ASP A 193 8.98 20.31 6.65
C ASP A 193 7.93 20.32 5.52
N ASN A 194 6.81 20.99 5.77
CA ASN A 194 5.71 21.00 4.80
C ASN A 194 6.06 21.80 3.55
N MET A 195 6.96 22.81 3.64
CA MET A 195 7.43 23.57 2.47
C MET A 195 8.27 22.71 1.55
N GLU A 196 9.19 21.91 2.11
CA GLU A 196 9.99 20.97 1.33
C GLU A 196 9.10 19.93 0.63
N ILE A 197 8.00 19.52 1.24
CA ILE A 197 7.00 18.62 0.63
C ILE A 197 6.32 19.30 -0.56
N ILE A 198 5.86 20.55 -0.40
CA ILE A 198 5.24 21.32 -1.48
C ILE A 198 6.23 21.50 -2.64
N ASP A 199 7.47 21.85 -2.36
CA ASP A 199 8.51 22.05 -3.39
C ASP A 199 8.86 20.73 -4.10
N THR A 200 8.84 19.60 -3.38
CA THR A 200 9.00 18.26 -3.96
C THR A 200 7.84 17.91 -4.88
N LEU A 201 6.58 18.20 -4.48
CA LEU A 201 5.40 18.03 -5.32
C LEU A 201 5.53 18.82 -6.62
N ILE A 202 5.87 20.10 -6.53
CA ILE A 202 6.04 20.97 -7.69
C ILE A 202 7.10 20.40 -8.63
N LYS A 203 8.25 20.02 -8.09
CA LYS A 203 9.38 19.52 -8.87
C LYS A 203 9.11 18.16 -9.53
N ASP A 204 8.47 17.25 -8.79
CA ASP A 204 8.34 15.86 -9.23
C ASP A 204 7.12 15.64 -10.15
N ILE A 205 6.04 16.40 -9.96
CA ILE A 205 4.78 16.20 -10.71
C ILE A 205 4.76 17.02 -11.99
N ILE A 206 5.48 18.16 -12.03
CA ILE A 206 5.50 19.06 -13.20
C ILE A 206 6.57 18.65 -14.24
N ARG A 207 7.50 17.78 -13.87
CA ARG A 207 8.47 17.18 -14.80
C ARG A 207 7.84 16.12 -15.66
#